data_7e98051d38363704ccf796b900e08f9b
#
_entry.id   7e98051d38363704ccf796b900e08f9b
#
_cell.length_a   1.000
_cell.length_b   1.000
_cell.length_c   1.000
_cell.angle_alpha   90.00
_cell.angle_beta   90.00
_cell.angle_gamma   90.00
#
_symmetry.space_group_name_H-M   'P 1'
#
loop_
_entity.id
_entity.type
_entity.pdbx_description
1 polymer ?
#
loop_
_entity_poly.entity_id
_entity_poly.type
_entity_poly.pdbx_seq_one_letter_code
_entity_poly.pdbx_strand_id
1 'polypeptide(L)'
;MVPSLTDCYHRLGFQVTESEDGLRIGFKPGMAHAIVKEIWNEQPLTRSDVERFYEKLSSLNKGYRNLYFRIVAHGGFLPEALDFELHGLTVSDESYIESLLSGRHVELYPHNEAAYRAIMRGFKQHRIGTVVQATGTGKSYLLARYIADHAKENILVFAPNITILDEIRKAVGFSIPQVTYRTFQSLIRNREDNGLLRADHILIDEFHHFGAEIWGSALQEVIENNPCAYVLGTSATPIRPEGMIDTVDLYFEGNLFYELTLPQAWYYNILPVPILVQSAYGLDNELDRLQRKLERSDCSVRRRERIQKKLDLARVDFKGALGASSVIRKFLPESVRKLLVFCRDLADLRQMVPEVCDWLTQAGRSITPFEIHHAQSEQENQRLLAAFREESDRLHVLFSVNMLIEGLHVEGVDAVLFLRRTESYIVTLQQLGRCLDAGSGKQPVVLDFVNNLSGKSVYDVMACHWERLSYLPSPHGFERTTSFLATGYLSDIRLRIEEILAELEPWQIMYERLVEFHREENDWPSVTEGKLGLWCNTQRIAYKRGCLAKERCDQLDAIGFEWNQLDSKWMREYHALKVFFDTCGRWPKREDGPLAT
;
A
#
# COMPACT_ATOMS: atom_id res chain seq x y z
N MET A 1 14.45 43.32 17.20
CA MET A 1 13.67 42.38 18.04
C MET A 1 13.58 41.08 17.30
N VAL A 2 14.09 40.00 17.82
CA VAL A 2 13.91 38.66 17.23
C VAL A 2 12.41 38.33 17.34
N PRO A 3 11.72 37.98 16.24
CA PRO A 3 10.30 37.61 16.30
C PRO A 3 10.10 36.45 17.28
N SER A 4 9.02 36.49 18.03
CA SER A 4 8.68 35.39 18.94
C SER A 4 8.28 34.14 18.15
N LEU A 5 8.35 32.98 18.78
CA LEU A 5 7.87 31.73 18.17
C LEU A 5 6.37 31.86 17.76
N THR A 6 5.58 32.59 18.53
CA THR A 6 4.18 32.93 18.25
C THR A 6 4.05 33.71 16.93
N ASP A 7 4.91 34.73 16.69
CA ASP A 7 4.91 35.49 15.44
C ASP A 7 5.29 34.63 14.24
N CYS A 8 6.22 33.68 14.42
CA CYS A 8 6.60 32.72 13.41
C CYS A 8 5.42 31.81 13.01
N TYR A 9 4.68 31.28 13.95
CA TYR A 9 3.48 30.46 13.67
C TYR A 9 2.36 31.26 13.03
N HIS A 10 2.16 32.52 13.42
CA HIS A 10 1.20 33.40 12.73
C HIS A 10 1.56 33.59 11.26
N ARG A 11 2.85 33.75 10.92
CA ARG A 11 3.32 33.84 9.53
C ARG A 11 3.07 32.56 8.73
N LEU A 12 3.11 31.41 9.39
CA LEU A 12 2.75 30.12 8.79
C LEU A 12 1.23 29.91 8.65
N GLY A 13 0.42 30.90 9.08
CA GLY A 13 -1.04 30.87 8.99
C GLY A 13 -1.74 30.14 10.12
N PHE A 14 -1.07 29.92 11.26
CA PHE A 14 -1.70 29.38 12.46
C PHE A 14 -2.35 30.50 13.29
N GLN A 15 -3.52 30.24 13.83
CA GLN A 15 -4.07 31.01 14.94
C GLN A 15 -3.50 30.43 16.23
N VAL A 16 -2.77 31.23 17.00
CA VAL A 16 -2.04 30.77 18.19
C VAL A 16 -2.68 31.31 19.45
N THR A 17 -2.93 30.41 20.41
CA THR A 17 -3.32 30.77 21.77
C THR A 17 -2.16 30.39 22.69
N GLU A 18 -1.68 31.34 23.49
CA GLU A 18 -0.57 31.11 24.44
C GLU A 18 -1.14 31.01 25.87
N SER A 19 -0.67 30.02 26.63
CA SER A 19 -0.98 29.85 28.04
C SER A 19 0.11 30.43 28.92
N GLU A 20 -0.18 30.70 30.19
CA GLU A 20 0.76 31.22 31.18
C GLU A 20 2.01 30.36 31.36
N ASP A 21 1.92 29.06 31.06
CA ASP A 21 3.03 28.09 31.15
C ASP A 21 3.97 28.08 29.92
N GLY A 22 3.85 29.04 28.99
CA GLY A 22 4.60 29.07 27.74
C GLY A 22 4.22 27.96 26.76
N LEU A 23 3.01 27.40 26.91
CA LEU A 23 2.43 26.46 25.99
C LEU A 23 1.68 27.21 24.91
N ARG A 24 1.96 26.89 23.63
CA ARG A 24 1.28 27.50 22.48
C ARG A 24 0.44 26.46 21.77
N ILE A 25 -0.83 26.76 21.60
CA ILE A 25 -1.76 25.92 20.84
C ILE A 25 -2.05 26.64 19.54
N GLY A 26 -1.56 26.06 18.44
CA GLY A 26 -1.77 26.58 17.10
C GLY A 26 -2.89 25.82 16.39
N PHE A 27 -3.81 26.56 15.76
CA PHE A 27 -4.86 26.03 14.92
C PHE A 27 -4.73 26.61 13.51
N LYS A 28 -4.80 25.73 12.50
CA LYS A 28 -4.87 26.11 11.10
C LYS A 28 -5.95 25.27 10.42
N PRO A 29 -6.91 25.87 9.67
CA PRO A 29 -7.92 25.12 8.94
C PRO A 29 -7.28 24.11 7.99
N GLY A 30 -7.71 22.85 8.04
CA GLY A 30 -7.18 21.77 7.21
C GLY A 30 -5.84 21.16 7.66
N MET A 31 -5.26 21.63 8.77
CA MET A 31 -4.07 21.03 9.40
C MET A 31 -4.38 20.57 10.82
N ALA A 32 -3.57 19.64 11.33
CA ALA A 32 -3.63 19.22 12.73
C ALA A 32 -3.33 20.39 13.67
N HIS A 33 -3.95 20.38 14.84
CA HIS A 33 -3.60 21.31 15.90
C HIS A 33 -2.16 21.04 16.37
N ALA A 34 -1.34 22.09 16.45
CA ALA A 34 -0.01 21.99 17.01
C ALA A 34 0.00 22.51 18.46
N ILE A 35 0.48 21.70 19.39
CA ILE A 35 0.82 22.16 20.73
C ILE A 35 2.34 22.27 20.80
N VAL A 36 2.83 23.48 21.00
CA VAL A 36 4.26 23.78 21.06
C VAL A 36 4.65 24.18 22.45
N LYS A 37 5.57 23.46 23.06
CA LYS A 37 6.21 23.82 24.32
C LYS A 37 7.60 24.36 24.04
N GLU A 38 7.82 25.63 24.30
CA GLU A 38 9.13 26.26 24.27
C GLU A 38 9.80 26.13 25.65
N ILE A 39 11.05 25.69 25.66
CA ILE A 39 11.82 25.47 26.90
C ILE A 39 13.15 26.22 26.79
N TRP A 40 13.38 27.13 27.69
CA TRP A 40 14.62 27.85 27.88
C TRP A 40 15.47 27.08 28.90
N ASN A 41 16.41 26.28 28.39
CA ASN A 41 17.29 25.43 29.20
C ASN A 41 18.75 25.78 28.93
N GLU A 42 19.58 25.72 29.99
CA GLU A 42 21.02 25.92 29.87
C GLU A 42 21.79 24.65 29.49
N GLN A 43 21.20 23.47 29.80
CA GLN A 43 21.79 22.17 29.48
C GLN A 43 20.86 21.38 28.58
N PRO A 44 21.40 20.54 27.66
CA PRO A 44 20.58 19.72 26.78
C PRO A 44 19.60 18.83 27.53
N LEU A 45 18.36 18.73 27.04
CA LEU A 45 17.31 17.89 27.61
C LEU A 45 17.64 16.41 27.43
N THR A 46 17.37 15.64 28.46
CA THR A 46 17.50 14.18 28.45
C THR A 46 16.24 13.52 27.88
N ARG A 47 16.32 12.23 27.58
CA ARG A 47 15.18 11.41 27.21
C ARG A 47 14.05 11.46 28.26
N SER A 48 14.39 11.37 29.54
CA SER A 48 13.44 11.42 30.64
C SER A 48 12.71 12.77 30.74
N ASP A 49 13.38 13.86 30.35
CA ASP A 49 12.74 15.18 30.30
C ASP A 49 11.69 15.23 29.19
N VAL A 50 12.02 14.72 28.02
CA VAL A 50 11.12 14.62 26.86
C VAL A 50 9.89 13.75 27.20
N GLU A 51 10.09 12.58 27.82
CA GLU A 51 9.02 11.70 28.28
C GLU A 51 8.05 12.42 29.23
N ARG A 52 8.57 13.11 30.24
CA ARG A 52 7.79 13.87 31.21
C ARG A 52 6.96 14.99 30.57
N PHE A 53 7.56 15.71 29.62
CA PHE A 53 6.84 16.75 28.88
C PHE A 53 5.75 16.15 28.00
N TYR A 54 6.03 15.02 27.35
CA TYR A 54 5.06 14.33 26.52
C TYR A 54 3.86 13.83 27.31
N GLU A 55 4.06 13.22 28.48
CA GLU A 55 2.97 12.81 29.37
C GLU A 55 2.08 13.99 29.77
N LYS A 56 2.69 15.13 30.11
CA LYS A 56 1.95 16.35 30.41
C LYS A 56 1.17 16.88 29.21
N LEU A 57 1.78 16.90 28.03
CA LEU A 57 1.14 17.37 26.79
C LEU A 57 0.02 16.42 26.34
N SER A 58 0.23 15.11 26.43
CA SER A 58 -0.75 14.10 26.06
C SER A 58 -2.00 14.15 26.94
N SER A 59 -1.85 14.52 28.22
CA SER A 59 -2.99 14.72 29.14
C SER A 59 -3.91 15.88 28.71
N LEU A 60 -3.42 16.83 27.91
CA LEU A 60 -4.18 17.95 27.37
C LEU A 60 -5.03 17.57 26.14
N ASN A 61 -4.81 16.41 25.58
CA ASN A 61 -5.49 15.94 24.36
C ASN A 61 -6.92 15.43 24.62
N LYS A 62 -7.72 16.16 25.38
CA LYS A 62 -9.12 15.80 25.62
C LYS A 62 -10.00 16.26 24.45
N GLY A 63 -10.03 15.46 23.35
CA GLY A 63 -11.02 15.62 22.29
C GLY A 63 -10.55 16.09 20.92
N TYR A 64 -9.28 16.28 20.68
CA TYR A 64 -8.73 16.66 19.38
C TYR A 64 -8.15 15.44 18.65
N ARG A 65 -8.71 15.08 17.48
CA ARG A 65 -8.33 13.86 16.74
C ARG A 65 -6.96 13.90 16.05
N ASN A 66 -6.38 15.06 15.78
CA ASN A 66 -5.15 15.21 15.00
C ASN A 66 -4.22 16.22 15.66
N LEU A 67 -3.89 16.00 16.92
CA LEU A 67 -3.01 16.86 17.66
C LEU A 67 -1.59 16.34 17.60
N TYR A 68 -0.64 17.14 17.14
CA TYR A 68 0.77 16.83 17.27
C TYR A 68 1.44 17.78 18.26
N PHE A 69 2.48 17.29 18.92
CA PHE A 69 3.22 18.02 19.93
C PHE A 69 4.61 18.36 19.39
N ARG A 70 5.06 19.58 19.69
CA ARG A 70 6.44 19.98 19.44
C ARG A 70 7.05 20.51 20.73
N ILE A 71 8.28 20.06 21.02
CA ILE A 71 9.11 20.61 22.09
C ILE A 71 10.25 21.36 21.42
N VAL A 72 10.39 22.66 21.71
CA VAL A 72 11.49 23.50 21.22
C VAL A 72 12.37 23.84 22.43
N ALA A 73 13.61 23.35 22.43
CA ALA A 73 14.56 23.54 23.52
C ALA A 73 15.77 24.37 23.07
N HIS A 74 15.99 25.53 23.67
CA HIS A 74 17.09 26.44 23.32
C HIS A 74 18.48 25.88 23.70
N GLY A 75 18.57 25.08 24.75
CA GLY A 75 19.79 24.36 25.14
C GLY A 75 19.98 23.03 24.40
N GLY A 76 19.10 22.71 23.43
CA GLY A 76 19.16 21.49 22.64
C GLY A 76 18.78 20.22 23.40
N PHE A 77 19.14 19.07 22.82
CA PHE A 77 18.80 17.73 23.31
C PHE A 77 20.02 16.84 23.31
N LEU A 78 20.11 15.91 24.25
CA LEU A 78 21.08 14.82 24.17
C LEU A 78 20.71 13.86 23.01
N PRO A 79 21.69 13.14 22.44
CA PRO A 79 21.44 12.22 21.31
C PRO A 79 20.33 11.20 21.59
N GLU A 80 20.24 10.67 22.78
CA GLU A 80 19.22 9.73 23.24
C GLU A 80 17.80 10.32 23.28
N ALA A 81 17.67 11.63 23.45
CA ALA A 81 16.40 12.33 23.39
C ALA A 81 15.94 12.62 21.95
N LEU A 82 16.88 12.67 21.00
CA LEU A 82 16.59 12.81 19.56
C LEU A 82 16.21 11.49 18.90
N ASP A 83 16.72 10.36 19.40
CA ASP A 83 16.42 9.02 18.91
C ASP A 83 15.11 8.45 19.47
N PHE A 84 14.43 9.22 20.27
CA PHE A 84 13.21 8.83 20.94
C PHE A 84 12.01 8.97 19.98
N GLU A 85 11.46 7.84 19.54
CA GLU A 85 10.27 7.78 18.68
C GLU A 85 9.00 7.73 19.54
N LEU A 86 8.42 8.90 19.81
CA LEU A 86 7.03 9.01 20.27
C LEU A 86 6.18 9.51 19.11
N HIS A 87 5.18 8.73 18.74
CA HIS A 87 4.25 9.13 17.70
C HIS A 87 3.50 10.40 18.08
N GLY A 88 3.50 11.37 17.18
CA GLY A 88 2.86 12.66 17.43
C GLY A 88 3.73 13.69 18.16
N LEU A 89 4.97 13.34 18.56
CA LEU A 89 5.91 14.28 19.16
C LEU A 89 7.06 14.59 18.22
N THR A 90 7.39 15.88 18.09
CA THR A 90 8.61 16.36 17.43
C THR A 90 9.44 17.15 18.43
N VAL A 91 10.74 16.93 18.46
CA VAL A 91 11.72 17.70 19.22
C VAL A 91 12.52 18.59 18.26
N SER A 92 12.77 19.83 18.63
CA SER A 92 13.44 20.83 17.80
C SER A 92 14.31 21.73 18.68
N ASP A 93 15.46 22.10 18.18
CA ASP A 93 16.38 23.03 18.80
C ASP A 93 16.25 24.45 18.21
N GLU A 94 17.20 25.32 18.55
CA GLU A 94 17.24 26.70 18.10
C GLU A 94 17.32 26.85 16.57
N SER A 95 17.92 25.87 15.86
CA SER A 95 18.00 25.87 14.39
C SER A 95 16.62 25.83 13.71
N TYR A 96 15.64 25.24 14.38
CA TYR A 96 14.24 25.26 13.91
C TYR A 96 13.69 26.70 13.89
N ILE A 97 13.96 27.48 14.92
CA ILE A 97 13.52 28.89 14.97
C ILE A 97 14.20 29.71 13.87
N GLU A 98 15.51 29.51 13.68
CA GLU A 98 16.24 30.16 12.60
C GLU A 98 15.67 29.81 11.21
N SER A 99 15.30 28.54 10.99
CA SER A 99 14.68 28.11 9.75
C SER A 99 13.33 28.78 9.50
N LEU A 100 12.49 28.92 10.54
CA LEU A 100 11.22 29.64 10.46
C LEU A 100 11.43 31.12 10.08
N LEU A 101 12.47 31.75 10.64
CA LEU A 101 12.79 33.15 10.37
C LEU A 101 13.34 33.39 8.95
N SER A 102 14.02 32.41 8.38
CA SER A 102 14.60 32.48 7.02
C SER A 102 13.54 32.55 5.91
N GLY A 103 12.29 32.21 6.19
CA GLY A 103 11.21 32.10 5.22
C GLY A 103 11.35 30.93 4.25
N ARG A 104 12.31 30.02 4.50
CA ARG A 104 12.57 28.80 3.68
C ARG A 104 12.20 27.52 4.41
N HIS A 105 11.48 27.63 5.49
CA HIS A 105 11.09 26.48 6.30
C HIS A 105 9.92 25.73 5.66
N VAL A 106 10.08 24.40 5.54
CA VAL A 106 8.99 23.47 5.19
C VAL A 106 8.61 22.71 6.45
N GLU A 107 7.42 23.00 6.97
CA GLU A 107 6.89 22.34 8.17
C GLU A 107 6.47 20.91 7.85
N LEU A 108 6.91 19.98 8.70
CA LEU A 108 6.61 18.56 8.57
C LEU A 108 5.67 18.08 9.69
N TYR A 109 4.81 17.12 9.37
CA TYR A 109 4.13 16.35 10.40
C TYR A 109 5.13 15.48 11.19
N PRO A 110 4.85 15.11 12.44
CA PRO A 110 5.78 14.33 13.27
C PRO A 110 6.28 13.03 12.61
N HIS A 111 5.42 12.30 11.91
CA HIS A 111 5.82 11.08 11.19
C HIS A 111 6.75 11.38 10.02
N ASN A 112 6.60 12.52 9.35
CA ASN A 112 7.52 12.97 8.30
C ASN A 112 8.83 13.49 8.87
N GLU A 113 8.83 14.10 10.06
CA GLU A 113 10.05 14.44 10.80
C GLU A 113 10.83 13.18 11.20
N ALA A 114 10.13 12.12 11.64
CA ALA A 114 10.76 10.83 11.91
C ALA A 114 11.38 10.22 10.64
N ALA A 115 10.65 10.26 9.52
CA ALA A 115 11.15 9.84 8.21
C ALA A 115 12.37 10.65 7.77
N TYR A 116 12.32 11.98 7.91
CA TYR A 116 13.42 12.87 7.58
C TYR A 116 14.69 12.55 8.39
N ARG A 117 14.55 12.38 9.71
CA ARG A 117 15.67 11.97 10.57
C ARG A 117 16.22 10.60 10.18
N ALA A 118 15.38 9.66 9.80
CA ALA A 118 15.79 8.35 9.32
C ALA A 118 16.59 8.46 8.00
N ILE A 119 16.18 9.33 7.06
CA ILE A 119 16.95 9.64 5.85
C ILE A 119 18.33 10.17 6.21
N MET A 120 18.40 11.18 7.08
CA MET A 120 19.68 11.80 7.47
C MET A 120 20.61 10.83 8.21
N ARG A 121 20.07 9.88 8.98
CA ARG A 121 20.86 8.79 9.59
C ARG A 121 21.32 7.77 8.55
N GLY A 122 20.41 7.36 7.64
CA GLY A 122 20.69 6.39 6.59
C GLY A 122 21.81 6.88 5.66
N PHE A 123 21.79 8.13 5.27
CA PHE A 123 22.83 8.75 4.42
C PHE A 123 24.21 8.91 5.09
N LYS A 124 24.32 8.76 6.40
CA LYS A 124 25.64 8.64 7.05
C LYS A 124 26.32 7.30 6.76
N GLN A 125 25.56 6.27 6.41
CA GLN A 125 26.06 4.90 6.20
C GLN A 125 26.00 4.48 4.72
N HIS A 126 24.98 4.93 3.99
CA HIS A 126 24.68 4.54 2.62
C HIS A 126 24.47 5.78 1.75
N ARG A 127 24.81 5.71 0.46
CA ARG A 127 24.52 6.79 -0.49
C ARG A 127 23.19 6.64 -1.19
N ILE A 128 22.63 5.45 -1.16
CA ILE A 128 21.38 5.09 -1.83
C ILE A 128 20.43 4.53 -0.78
N GLY A 129 19.18 4.99 -0.78
CA GLY A 129 18.17 4.44 0.10
C GLY A 129 16.76 4.93 -0.20
N THR A 130 15.80 4.36 0.50
CA THR A 130 14.38 4.55 0.22
C THR A 130 13.56 4.87 1.45
N VAL A 131 12.44 5.54 1.20
CA VAL A 131 11.35 5.75 2.17
C VAL A 131 10.06 5.23 1.58
N VAL A 132 9.41 4.31 2.27
CA VAL A 132 8.10 3.80 1.91
C VAL A 132 7.06 4.38 2.86
N GLN A 133 6.13 5.17 2.33
CA GLN A 133 5.06 5.80 3.11
C GLN A 133 3.72 5.70 2.39
N ALA A 134 2.67 5.35 3.12
CA ALA A 134 1.31 5.29 2.57
C ALA A 134 0.92 6.59 1.85
N THR A 135 0.05 6.49 0.85
CA THR A 135 -0.52 7.66 0.17
C THR A 135 -1.30 8.53 1.16
N GLY A 136 -1.24 9.85 1.02
CA GLY A 136 -1.92 10.79 1.92
C GLY A 136 -1.13 11.17 3.18
N THR A 137 0.07 10.60 3.40
CA THR A 137 0.91 10.92 4.57
C THR A 137 1.85 12.10 4.38
N GLY A 138 1.85 12.74 3.19
CA GLY A 138 2.64 13.95 2.93
C GLY A 138 4.07 13.70 2.44
N LYS A 139 4.30 12.68 1.61
CA LYS A 139 5.62 12.40 0.96
C LYS A 139 6.19 13.62 0.23
N SER A 140 5.35 14.38 -0.48
CA SER A 140 5.77 15.57 -1.22
C SER A 140 6.37 16.64 -0.29
N TYR A 141 5.85 16.79 0.92
CA TYR A 141 6.42 17.69 1.93
C TYR A 141 7.75 17.17 2.48
N LEU A 142 7.91 15.86 2.63
CA LEU A 142 9.19 15.25 3.02
C LEU A 142 10.29 15.57 2.00
N LEU A 143 9.99 15.39 0.70
CA LEU A 143 10.91 15.75 -0.39
C LEU A 143 11.16 17.26 -0.43
N ALA A 144 10.13 18.07 -0.23
CA ALA A 144 10.24 19.53 -0.21
C ALA A 144 11.17 20.01 0.92
N ARG A 145 11.08 19.41 2.11
CA ARG A 145 11.99 19.71 3.23
C ARG A 145 13.42 19.34 2.89
N TYR A 146 13.63 18.16 2.32
CA TYR A 146 14.95 17.73 1.89
C TYR A 146 15.56 18.69 0.88
N ILE A 147 14.78 19.11 -0.11
CA ILE A 147 15.18 20.09 -1.13
C ILE A 147 15.53 21.45 -0.47
N ALA A 148 14.70 21.91 0.48
CA ALA A 148 14.92 23.19 1.14
C ALA A 148 16.22 23.22 1.96
N ASP A 149 16.51 22.13 2.66
CA ASP A 149 17.72 22.02 3.51
C ASP A 149 19.00 21.88 2.68
N HIS A 150 18.91 21.36 1.43
CA HIS A 150 20.04 21.19 0.50
C HIS A 150 20.01 22.21 -0.65
N ALA A 151 19.38 23.38 -0.46
CA ALA A 151 19.13 24.39 -1.49
C ALA A 151 20.41 24.98 -2.16
N LYS A 152 21.59 24.73 -1.61
CA LYS A 152 22.88 25.17 -2.16
C LYS A 152 23.54 24.14 -3.07
N GLU A 153 23.01 22.93 -3.11
CA GLU A 153 23.54 21.77 -3.80
C GLU A 153 22.71 21.48 -5.06
N ASN A 154 23.28 20.78 -6.04
CA ASN A 154 22.58 20.46 -7.26
C ASN A 154 21.66 19.25 -7.01
N ILE A 155 20.38 19.44 -7.23
CA ILE A 155 19.37 18.42 -6.95
C ILE A 155 18.61 18.08 -8.23
N LEU A 156 18.55 16.80 -8.58
CA LEU A 156 17.68 16.28 -9.63
C LEU A 156 16.47 15.62 -8.97
N VAL A 157 15.27 16.01 -9.41
CA VAL A 157 14.00 15.44 -8.92
C VAL A 157 13.29 14.77 -10.07
N PHE A 158 13.03 13.47 -9.92
CA PHE A 158 12.34 12.64 -10.90
C PHE A 158 10.99 12.17 -10.36
N ALA A 159 9.97 12.25 -11.22
CA ALA A 159 8.63 11.72 -10.92
C ALA A 159 7.93 11.21 -12.20
N PRO A 160 6.87 10.39 -12.10
CA PRO A 160 6.14 9.86 -13.25
C PRO A 160 5.56 10.93 -14.17
N ASN A 161 5.07 12.04 -13.61
CA ASN A 161 4.40 13.10 -14.37
C ASN A 161 4.65 14.50 -13.80
N ILE A 162 4.24 15.51 -14.58
CA ILE A 162 4.45 16.93 -14.24
C ILE A 162 3.64 17.35 -13.01
N THR A 163 2.48 16.76 -12.78
CA THR A 163 1.60 17.13 -11.67
C THR A 163 2.24 16.85 -10.32
N ILE A 164 2.89 15.69 -10.17
CA ILE A 164 3.64 15.35 -8.95
C ILE A 164 4.81 16.32 -8.75
N LEU A 165 5.54 16.64 -9.81
CA LEU A 165 6.62 17.62 -9.74
C LEU A 165 6.12 19.01 -9.30
N ASP A 166 4.93 19.41 -9.77
CA ASP A 166 4.32 20.69 -9.38
C ASP A 166 3.81 20.67 -7.93
N GLU A 167 3.33 19.53 -7.44
CA GLU A 167 3.01 19.35 -6.01
C GLU A 167 4.25 19.50 -5.14
N ILE A 168 5.38 18.89 -5.52
CA ILE A 168 6.65 19.05 -4.81
C ILE A 168 7.11 20.51 -4.85
N ARG A 169 7.05 21.18 -6.02
CA ARG A 169 7.40 22.61 -6.14
C ARG A 169 6.54 23.51 -5.26
N LYS A 170 5.22 23.25 -5.23
CA LYS A 170 4.30 23.98 -4.36
C LYS A 170 4.60 23.75 -2.88
N ALA A 171 4.96 22.52 -2.50
CA ALA A 171 5.34 22.19 -1.13
C ALA A 171 6.65 22.87 -0.72
N VAL A 172 7.62 23.03 -1.62
CA VAL A 172 8.84 23.83 -1.40
C VAL A 172 8.49 25.31 -1.17
N GLY A 173 7.55 25.85 -1.96
CA GLY A 173 7.01 27.21 -1.78
C GLY A 173 7.88 28.36 -2.27
N PHE A 174 9.12 28.10 -2.69
CA PHE A 174 10.06 29.09 -3.23
C PHE A 174 10.94 28.51 -4.34
N SER A 175 11.53 29.38 -5.16
CA SER A 175 12.38 28.93 -6.27
C SER A 175 13.81 28.67 -5.79
N ILE A 176 14.37 27.53 -6.21
CA ILE A 176 15.76 27.15 -5.96
C ILE A 176 16.40 26.87 -7.33
N PRO A 177 17.33 27.71 -7.80
CA PRO A 177 17.95 27.57 -9.13
C PRO A 177 18.71 26.26 -9.33
N GLN A 178 19.21 25.65 -8.25
CA GLN A 178 20.00 24.42 -8.25
C GLN A 178 19.15 23.16 -8.41
N VAL A 179 17.80 23.27 -8.41
CA VAL A 179 16.90 22.12 -8.51
C VAL A 179 16.38 21.95 -9.93
N THR A 180 16.63 20.79 -10.50
CA THR A 180 16.12 20.39 -11.81
C THR A 180 15.05 19.33 -11.66
N TYR A 181 13.85 19.61 -12.17
CA TYR A 181 12.71 18.71 -12.14
C TYR A 181 12.51 18.06 -13.51
N ARG A 182 12.41 16.74 -13.55
CA ARG A 182 12.26 15.94 -14.78
C ARG A 182 11.23 14.83 -14.59
N THR A 183 10.38 14.60 -15.61
CA THR A 183 9.54 13.41 -15.63
C THR A 183 10.33 12.21 -16.18
N PHE A 184 9.95 10.98 -15.80
CA PHE A 184 10.56 9.77 -16.36
C PHE A 184 10.48 9.73 -17.89
N GLN A 185 9.36 10.23 -18.47
CA GLN A 185 9.21 10.32 -19.92
C GLN A 185 10.19 11.28 -20.56
N SER A 186 10.57 12.37 -19.86
CA SER A 186 11.55 13.34 -20.38
C SER A 186 12.97 12.76 -20.45
N LEU A 187 13.32 11.80 -19.59
CA LEU A 187 14.61 11.08 -19.65
C LEU A 187 14.75 10.26 -20.94
N ILE A 188 13.66 9.69 -21.42
CA ILE A 188 13.67 8.90 -22.66
C ILE A 188 13.80 9.81 -23.87
N ARG A 189 13.04 10.92 -23.89
CA ARG A 189 13.03 11.85 -25.01
C ARG A 189 14.37 12.58 -25.21
N ASN A 190 15.06 12.87 -24.11
CA ASN A 190 16.30 13.66 -24.09
C ASN A 190 17.49 12.79 -23.67
N ARG A 191 17.59 11.56 -24.16
CA ARG A 191 18.59 10.60 -23.73
C ARG A 191 20.03 11.09 -23.92
N GLU A 192 20.28 11.87 -24.97
CA GLU A 192 21.61 12.44 -25.24
C GLU A 192 22.03 13.46 -24.15
N ASP A 193 21.08 14.15 -23.54
CA ASP A 193 21.35 15.13 -22.49
C ASP A 193 21.52 14.51 -21.10
N ASN A 194 21.08 13.25 -20.90
CA ASN A 194 21.15 12.60 -19.59
C ASN A 194 22.61 12.46 -19.07
N GLY A 195 23.54 12.24 -19.98
CA GLY A 195 24.97 12.17 -19.65
C GLY A 195 25.57 13.51 -19.17
N LEU A 196 24.87 14.62 -19.37
CA LEU A 196 25.28 15.96 -18.93
C LEU A 196 24.69 16.36 -17.57
N LEU A 197 23.69 15.61 -17.08
CA LEU A 197 23.07 15.91 -15.78
C LEU A 197 24.06 15.66 -14.65
N ARG A 198 24.29 16.67 -13.84
CA ARG A 198 25.16 16.58 -12.64
C ARG A 198 24.34 16.92 -11.40
N ALA A 199 24.52 16.12 -10.36
CA ALA A 199 23.80 16.28 -9.10
C ALA A 199 24.63 15.81 -7.91
N ASP A 200 24.43 16.50 -6.81
CA ASP A 200 24.85 16.07 -5.48
C ASP A 200 23.78 15.19 -4.84
N HIS A 201 22.49 15.40 -5.25
CA HIS A 201 21.35 14.65 -4.78
C HIS A 201 20.41 14.26 -5.93
N ILE A 202 19.91 13.03 -5.93
CA ILE A 202 18.92 12.51 -6.87
C ILE A 202 17.72 12.03 -6.07
N LEU A 203 16.58 12.66 -6.28
CA LEU A 203 15.32 12.32 -5.63
C LEU A 203 14.38 11.67 -6.64
N ILE A 204 13.83 10.51 -6.30
CA ILE A 204 12.99 9.71 -7.19
C ILE A 204 11.66 9.45 -6.49
N ASP A 205 10.61 10.16 -6.89
CA ASP A 205 9.27 9.87 -6.36
C ASP A 205 8.58 8.77 -7.17
N GLU A 206 7.82 7.93 -6.47
CA GLU A 206 7.19 6.72 -6.98
C GLU A 206 8.20 5.74 -7.61
N PHE A 207 9.27 5.46 -6.88
CA PHE A 207 10.40 4.64 -7.35
C PHE A 207 10.01 3.21 -7.76
N HIS A 208 8.83 2.71 -7.41
CA HIS A 208 8.35 1.41 -7.87
C HIS A 208 8.25 1.32 -9.40
N HIS A 209 8.22 2.46 -10.11
CA HIS A 209 8.32 2.52 -11.58
C HIS A 209 9.74 2.26 -12.10
N PHE A 210 10.76 2.25 -11.25
CA PHE A 210 12.16 2.05 -11.64
C PHE A 210 12.39 0.74 -12.40
N GLY A 211 11.62 -0.29 -12.11
CA GLY A 211 11.70 -1.60 -12.76
C GLY A 211 11.14 -1.68 -14.19
N ALA A 212 10.65 -0.58 -14.78
CA ALA A 212 10.22 -0.59 -16.18
C ALA A 212 11.45 -0.59 -17.12
N GLU A 213 11.50 -1.53 -18.06
CA GLU A 213 12.68 -1.76 -18.93
C GLU A 213 13.23 -0.50 -19.58
N ILE A 214 12.36 0.44 -19.98
CA ILE A 214 12.74 1.63 -20.72
C ILE A 214 13.17 2.77 -19.77
N TRP A 215 12.41 3.02 -18.69
CA TRP A 215 12.66 4.15 -17.78
C TRP A 215 13.76 3.82 -16.76
N GLY A 216 13.79 2.57 -16.31
CA GLY A 216 14.79 2.11 -15.37
C GLY A 216 16.20 2.25 -15.91
N SER A 217 16.44 1.89 -17.17
CA SER A 217 17.76 2.01 -17.80
C SER A 217 18.23 3.47 -17.92
N ALA A 218 17.33 4.40 -18.28
CA ALA A 218 17.67 5.81 -18.41
C ALA A 218 17.97 6.47 -17.05
N LEU A 219 17.24 6.07 -16.00
CA LEU A 219 17.47 6.57 -14.65
C LEU A 219 18.74 5.96 -14.05
N GLN A 220 19.01 4.68 -14.31
CA GLN A 220 20.25 4.01 -13.93
C GLN A 220 21.46 4.71 -14.54
N GLU A 221 21.40 5.08 -15.82
CA GLU A 221 22.46 5.84 -16.51
C GLU A 221 22.75 7.18 -15.80
N VAL A 222 21.70 7.90 -15.36
CA VAL A 222 21.88 9.16 -14.61
C VAL A 222 22.55 8.90 -13.27
N ILE A 223 22.19 7.85 -12.54
CA ILE A 223 22.81 7.48 -11.26
C ILE A 223 24.28 7.11 -11.46
N GLU A 224 24.59 6.29 -12.46
CA GLU A 224 25.97 5.87 -12.79
C GLU A 224 26.86 7.07 -13.19
N ASN A 225 26.31 8.07 -13.87
CA ASN A 225 27.02 9.31 -14.20
C ASN A 225 27.23 10.25 -13.00
N ASN A 226 26.61 9.96 -11.85
CA ASN A 226 26.71 10.71 -10.61
C ASN A 226 27.07 9.81 -9.41
N PRO A 227 28.23 9.13 -9.43
CA PRO A 227 28.54 8.07 -8.45
C PRO A 227 28.73 8.58 -7.02
N CYS A 228 28.89 9.89 -6.85
CA CYS A 228 29.01 10.54 -5.54
C CYS A 228 27.68 11.09 -5.02
N ALA A 229 26.62 11.07 -5.82
CA ALA A 229 25.32 11.61 -5.42
C ALA A 229 24.64 10.76 -4.35
N TYR A 230 23.88 11.42 -3.49
CA TYR A 230 22.93 10.76 -2.61
C TYR A 230 21.63 10.49 -3.37
N VAL A 231 21.16 9.25 -3.36
CA VAL A 231 19.96 8.82 -4.09
C VAL A 231 18.87 8.46 -3.09
N LEU A 232 17.75 9.19 -3.12
CA LEU A 232 16.58 8.93 -2.29
C LEU A 232 15.39 8.54 -3.15
N GLY A 233 14.89 7.32 -2.94
CA GLY A 233 13.61 6.87 -3.50
C GLY A 233 12.46 7.07 -2.52
N THR A 234 11.31 7.57 -2.98
CA THR A 234 10.07 7.60 -2.19
C THR A 234 8.96 6.87 -2.93
N SER A 235 8.15 6.09 -2.23
CA SER A 235 6.98 5.41 -2.80
C SER A 235 5.94 5.09 -1.73
N ALA A 236 4.70 4.84 -2.16
CA ALA A 236 3.66 4.31 -1.27
C ALA A 236 3.81 2.79 -1.05
N THR A 237 4.45 2.10 -1.98
CA THR A 237 4.67 0.65 -1.95
C THR A 237 6.01 0.31 -2.60
N PRO A 238 6.80 -0.61 -2.01
CA PRO A 238 8.07 -1.01 -2.58
C PRO A 238 7.93 -2.04 -3.71
N ILE A 239 6.77 -2.69 -3.80
CA ILE A 239 6.54 -3.83 -4.68
C ILE A 239 5.95 -3.36 -6.00
N ARG A 240 6.56 -3.78 -7.10
CA ARG A 240 6.01 -3.60 -8.44
C ARG A 240 4.94 -4.66 -8.72
N PRO A 241 3.72 -4.28 -9.21
CA PRO A 241 2.64 -5.22 -9.48
C PRO A 241 3.01 -6.30 -10.51
N GLU A 242 3.73 -5.89 -11.57
CA GLU A 242 4.20 -6.82 -12.59
C GLU A 242 5.39 -7.64 -12.05
N GLY A 243 5.12 -8.91 -11.76
CA GLY A 243 6.12 -9.87 -11.32
C GLY A 243 6.40 -9.89 -9.81
N MET A 244 5.69 -9.10 -8.99
CA MET A 244 5.89 -9.02 -7.53
C MET A 244 7.36 -8.75 -7.15
N ILE A 245 8.01 -7.84 -7.87
CA ILE A 245 9.43 -7.51 -7.68
C ILE A 245 9.55 -6.48 -6.57
N ASP A 246 10.37 -6.77 -5.56
CA ASP A 246 10.79 -5.78 -4.56
C ASP A 246 11.83 -4.85 -5.18
N THR A 247 11.45 -3.60 -5.38
CA THR A 247 12.29 -2.59 -6.01
C THR A 247 13.34 -2.03 -5.05
N VAL A 248 13.14 -2.15 -3.74
CA VAL A 248 14.13 -1.75 -2.72
C VAL A 248 15.35 -2.66 -2.79
N ASP A 249 15.12 -3.97 -2.79
CA ASP A 249 16.20 -4.94 -2.88
C ASP A 249 16.96 -4.84 -4.21
N LEU A 250 16.22 -4.65 -5.31
CA LEU A 250 16.81 -4.70 -6.64
C LEU A 250 17.59 -3.44 -7.04
N TYR A 251 17.10 -2.25 -6.67
CA TYR A 251 17.65 -0.97 -7.17
C TYR A 251 18.22 -0.07 -6.09
N PHE A 252 17.95 -0.36 -4.81
CA PHE A 252 18.38 0.46 -3.69
C PHE A 252 19.19 -0.34 -2.65
N GLU A 253 19.78 -1.47 -3.07
CA GLU A 253 20.68 -2.30 -2.24
C GLU A 253 20.02 -2.79 -0.93
N GLY A 254 18.69 -2.90 -0.89
CA GLY A 254 17.94 -3.24 0.31
C GLY A 254 17.87 -2.12 1.35
N ASN A 255 18.34 -0.91 1.05
CA ASN A 255 18.41 0.19 2.01
C ASN A 255 17.04 0.89 2.19
N LEU A 256 16.23 0.37 3.08
CA LEU A 256 14.98 0.97 3.52
C LEU A 256 15.23 1.82 4.77
N PHE A 257 15.24 3.15 4.63
CA PHE A 257 15.51 4.07 5.74
C PHE A 257 14.31 4.26 6.66
N TYR A 258 13.11 4.26 6.08
CA TYR A 258 11.87 4.44 6.85
C TYR A 258 10.68 3.76 6.17
N GLU A 259 9.81 3.16 6.98
CA GLU A 259 8.56 2.57 6.52
C GLU A 259 7.38 3.05 7.38
N LEU A 260 6.32 3.49 6.68
CA LEU A 260 5.02 3.79 7.26
C LEU A 260 3.92 3.20 6.38
N THR A 261 3.52 1.98 6.67
CA THR A 261 2.46 1.29 5.95
C THR A 261 1.09 1.91 6.22
N LEU A 262 0.11 1.67 5.35
CA LEU A 262 -1.25 2.16 5.56
C LEU A 262 -1.89 1.66 6.87
N PRO A 263 -1.75 0.38 7.28
CA PRO A 263 -2.19 -0.07 8.59
C PRO A 263 -1.52 0.65 9.76
N GLN A 264 -0.21 0.92 9.67
CA GLN A 264 0.50 1.71 10.69
C GLN A 264 -0.03 3.15 10.75
N ALA A 265 -0.25 3.78 9.58
CA ALA A 265 -0.78 5.14 9.51
C ALA A 265 -2.18 5.25 10.15
N TRP A 266 -3.00 4.21 10.01
CA TRP A 266 -4.29 4.13 10.72
C TRP A 266 -4.12 3.88 12.22
N TYR A 267 -3.25 2.95 12.59
CA TYR A 267 -2.98 2.62 14.00
C TYR A 267 -2.48 3.84 14.78
N TYR A 268 -1.59 4.62 14.18
CA TYR A 268 -1.05 5.83 14.79
C TYR A 268 -1.95 7.07 14.59
N ASN A 269 -3.16 6.89 14.05
CA ASN A 269 -4.10 7.97 13.77
C ASN A 269 -3.53 9.11 12.90
N ILE A 270 -2.56 8.76 12.04
CA ILE A 270 -1.98 9.67 11.04
C ILE A 270 -2.97 9.87 9.90
N LEU A 271 -3.57 8.77 9.45
CA LEU A 271 -4.65 8.78 8.46
C LEU A 271 -5.97 8.36 9.10
N PRO A 272 -7.10 8.91 8.66
CA PRO A 272 -8.41 8.48 9.16
C PRO A 272 -8.72 7.06 8.71
N VAL A 273 -9.24 6.25 9.62
CA VAL A 273 -9.73 4.90 9.30
C VAL A 273 -11.05 5.03 8.54
N PRO A 274 -11.16 4.52 7.30
CA PRO A 274 -12.37 4.64 6.52
C PRO A 274 -13.50 3.73 7.05
N ILE A 275 -14.75 4.13 6.78
CA ILE A 275 -15.89 3.22 6.88
C ILE A 275 -15.90 2.37 5.61
N LEU A 276 -15.66 1.07 5.74
CA LEU A 276 -15.66 0.15 4.63
C LEU A 276 -17.02 -0.53 4.49
N VAL A 277 -17.68 -0.31 3.35
CA VAL A 277 -18.98 -0.89 3.03
C VAL A 277 -18.82 -1.80 1.83
N GLN A 278 -19.07 -3.07 2.01
CA GLN A 278 -19.07 -4.04 0.92
C GLN A 278 -20.49 -4.32 0.44
N SER A 279 -20.66 -4.47 -0.87
CA SER A 279 -21.94 -4.75 -1.49
C SER A 279 -21.90 -6.02 -2.32
N ALA A 280 -23.05 -6.67 -2.42
CA ALA A 280 -23.25 -7.82 -3.31
C ALA A 280 -23.33 -7.46 -4.80
N TYR A 281 -23.33 -6.18 -5.17
CA TYR A 281 -23.62 -5.74 -6.54
C TYR A 281 -22.77 -6.43 -7.62
N GLY A 282 -21.49 -6.62 -7.40
CA GLY A 282 -20.59 -7.29 -8.34
C GLY A 282 -20.56 -8.82 -8.26
N LEU A 283 -21.26 -9.42 -7.31
CA LEU A 283 -21.20 -10.86 -7.06
C LEU A 283 -21.86 -11.70 -8.15
N ASP A 284 -22.88 -11.18 -8.84
CA ASP A 284 -23.55 -11.90 -9.94
C ASP A 284 -22.55 -12.18 -11.07
N ASN A 285 -21.83 -11.16 -11.50
CA ASN A 285 -20.75 -11.29 -12.49
C ASN A 285 -19.64 -12.24 -12.01
N GLU A 286 -19.36 -12.25 -10.72
CA GLU A 286 -18.35 -13.15 -10.14
C GLU A 286 -18.83 -14.59 -10.12
N LEU A 287 -20.05 -14.84 -9.71
CA LEU A 287 -20.65 -16.16 -9.75
C LEU A 287 -20.71 -16.73 -11.18
N ASP A 288 -21.02 -15.87 -12.18
CA ASP A 288 -20.97 -16.26 -13.59
C ASP A 288 -19.55 -16.53 -14.10
N ARG A 289 -18.55 -15.78 -13.61
CA ARG A 289 -17.14 -16.06 -13.89
C ARG A 289 -16.69 -17.39 -13.29
N LEU A 290 -17.09 -17.67 -12.05
CA LEU A 290 -16.78 -18.93 -11.39
C LEU A 290 -17.48 -20.10 -12.08
N GLN A 291 -18.72 -19.93 -12.53
CA GLN A 291 -19.44 -20.93 -13.33
C GLN A 291 -18.67 -21.27 -14.61
N ARG A 292 -18.26 -20.24 -15.38
CA ARG A 292 -17.45 -20.43 -16.60
C ARG A 292 -16.08 -21.05 -16.31
N LYS A 293 -15.46 -20.72 -15.16
CA LYS A 293 -14.20 -21.31 -14.73
C LYS A 293 -14.37 -22.79 -14.37
N LEU A 294 -15.49 -23.13 -13.69
CA LEU A 294 -15.85 -24.53 -13.39
C LEU A 294 -16.06 -25.35 -14.67
N GLU A 295 -16.79 -24.82 -15.64
CA GLU A 295 -17.05 -25.47 -16.93
C GLU A 295 -15.78 -25.78 -17.72
N ARG A 296 -14.79 -24.87 -17.64
CA ARG A 296 -13.48 -25.02 -18.29
C ARG A 296 -12.47 -25.81 -17.47
N SER A 297 -12.78 -26.09 -16.21
CA SER A 297 -11.86 -26.80 -15.33
C SER A 297 -11.85 -28.30 -15.64
N ASP A 298 -10.67 -28.89 -15.56
CA ASP A 298 -10.45 -30.32 -15.76
C ASP A 298 -10.52 -31.07 -14.40
N CYS A 299 -11.57 -30.78 -13.62
CA CYS A 299 -11.80 -31.40 -12.32
C CYS A 299 -12.66 -32.65 -12.40
N SER A 300 -12.59 -33.53 -11.38
CA SER A 300 -13.40 -34.75 -11.30
C SER A 300 -14.90 -34.44 -11.22
N VAL A 301 -15.73 -35.37 -11.66
CA VAL A 301 -17.20 -35.23 -11.66
C VAL A 301 -17.72 -34.91 -10.27
N ARG A 302 -17.25 -35.63 -9.24
CA ARG A 302 -17.64 -35.40 -7.83
C ARG A 302 -17.32 -33.98 -7.35
N ARG A 303 -16.13 -33.46 -7.74
CA ARG A 303 -15.71 -32.09 -7.40
C ARG A 303 -16.57 -31.06 -8.10
N ARG A 304 -16.86 -31.27 -9.39
CA ARG A 304 -17.72 -30.38 -10.18
C ARG A 304 -19.13 -30.26 -9.58
N GLU A 305 -19.74 -31.39 -9.19
CA GLU A 305 -21.04 -31.40 -8.51
C GLU A 305 -21.02 -30.66 -7.16
N ARG A 306 -19.95 -30.85 -6.38
CA ARG A 306 -19.79 -30.15 -5.09
C ARG A 306 -19.67 -28.65 -5.28
N ILE A 307 -18.85 -28.19 -6.22
CA ILE A 307 -18.68 -26.76 -6.53
C ILE A 307 -19.98 -26.17 -7.10
N GLN A 308 -20.65 -26.89 -8.01
CA GLN A 308 -21.93 -26.47 -8.56
C GLN A 308 -22.97 -26.23 -7.46
N LYS A 309 -23.08 -27.16 -6.51
CA LYS A 309 -23.99 -27.00 -5.36
C LYS A 309 -23.64 -25.75 -4.52
N LYS A 310 -22.35 -25.45 -4.32
CA LYS A 310 -21.92 -24.21 -3.61
C LYS A 310 -22.28 -22.96 -4.40
N LEU A 311 -22.12 -22.97 -5.74
CA LEU A 311 -22.52 -21.86 -6.62
C LEU A 311 -24.02 -21.61 -6.58
N ASP A 312 -24.83 -22.67 -6.62
CA ASP A 312 -26.30 -22.56 -6.57
C ASP A 312 -26.77 -21.97 -5.23
N LEU A 313 -26.16 -22.39 -4.12
CA LEU A 313 -26.44 -21.83 -2.79
C LEU A 313 -26.04 -20.34 -2.73
N ALA A 314 -24.84 -19.98 -3.24
CA ALA A 314 -24.40 -18.58 -3.28
C ALA A 314 -25.34 -17.69 -4.13
N ARG A 315 -25.92 -18.21 -5.22
CA ARG A 315 -26.92 -17.51 -6.04
C ARG A 315 -28.26 -17.30 -5.29
N VAL A 316 -28.65 -18.24 -4.45
CA VAL A 316 -29.86 -18.09 -3.60
C VAL A 316 -29.64 -16.98 -2.57
N ASP A 317 -28.49 -17.01 -1.89
CA ASP A 317 -28.13 -16.01 -0.89
C ASP A 317 -28.01 -14.59 -1.52
N PHE A 318 -27.47 -14.50 -2.76
CA PHE A 318 -27.38 -13.25 -3.52
C PHE A 318 -28.74 -12.60 -3.80
N LYS A 319 -29.78 -13.37 -4.11
CA LYS A 319 -31.12 -12.84 -4.38
C LYS A 319 -31.75 -12.09 -3.19
N GLY A 320 -31.28 -12.37 -1.97
CA GLY A 320 -31.72 -11.68 -0.76
C GLY A 320 -30.91 -10.40 -0.42
N ALA A 321 -29.84 -10.09 -1.19
CA ALA A 321 -28.95 -8.99 -0.90
C ALA A 321 -29.56 -7.62 -1.26
N LEU A 322 -29.09 -6.56 -0.55
CA LEU A 322 -29.51 -5.18 -0.82
C LEU A 322 -28.96 -4.70 -2.18
N GLY A 323 -29.81 -4.07 -2.99
CA GLY A 323 -29.39 -3.41 -4.23
C GLY A 323 -28.50 -2.17 -3.97
N ALA A 324 -27.78 -1.72 -5.00
CA ALA A 324 -26.82 -0.62 -4.94
C ALA A 324 -27.39 0.67 -4.33
N SER A 325 -28.56 1.11 -4.77
CA SER A 325 -29.23 2.32 -4.24
C SER A 325 -29.59 2.22 -2.76
N SER A 326 -29.97 1.03 -2.30
CA SER A 326 -30.31 0.77 -0.89
C SER A 326 -29.05 0.78 -0.01
N VAL A 327 -27.93 0.22 -0.50
CA VAL A 327 -26.62 0.28 0.19
C VAL A 327 -26.16 1.73 0.29
N ILE A 328 -26.22 2.48 -0.80
CA ILE A 328 -25.85 3.91 -0.84
C ILE A 328 -26.71 4.69 0.16
N ARG A 329 -28.03 4.54 0.13
CA ARG A 329 -28.96 5.24 1.04
C ARG A 329 -28.65 4.96 2.51
N LYS A 330 -28.29 3.73 2.83
CA LYS A 330 -28.04 3.29 4.21
C LYS A 330 -26.67 3.73 4.74
N PHE A 331 -25.63 3.71 3.90
CA PHE A 331 -24.25 3.80 4.34
C PHE A 331 -23.48 5.03 3.86
N LEU A 332 -24.00 5.78 2.86
CA LEU A 332 -23.38 7.02 2.42
C LEU A 332 -23.99 8.21 3.19
N PRO A 333 -23.31 8.77 4.19
CA PRO A 333 -23.83 9.86 5.00
C PRO A 333 -24.25 11.08 4.14
N GLU A 334 -25.26 11.81 4.58
CA GLU A 334 -25.69 13.04 3.91
C GLU A 334 -24.62 14.13 3.89
N SER A 335 -23.69 14.10 4.85
CA SER A 335 -22.55 15.00 4.92
C SER A 335 -21.51 14.81 3.82
N VAL A 336 -21.51 13.67 3.13
CA VAL A 336 -20.62 13.41 1.99
C VAL A 336 -21.00 14.34 0.83
N ARG A 337 -20.04 15.14 0.36
CA ARG A 337 -20.19 16.10 -0.74
C ARG A 337 -19.37 15.73 -1.97
N LYS A 338 -18.29 14.96 -1.82
CA LYS A 338 -17.37 14.59 -2.90
C LYS A 338 -17.17 13.07 -2.93
N LEU A 339 -17.65 12.45 -4.01
CA LEU A 339 -17.56 11.02 -4.27
C LEU A 339 -16.66 10.77 -5.47
N LEU A 340 -15.65 9.91 -5.32
CA LEU A 340 -14.78 9.45 -6.40
C LEU A 340 -15.19 8.06 -6.84
N VAL A 341 -15.33 7.84 -8.16
CA VAL A 341 -15.71 6.56 -8.75
C VAL A 341 -14.65 6.09 -9.72
N PHE A 342 -14.11 4.91 -9.49
CA PHE A 342 -13.10 4.30 -10.37
C PHE A 342 -13.75 3.36 -11.38
N CYS A 343 -13.58 3.69 -12.67
CA CYS A 343 -14.02 2.88 -13.80
C CYS A 343 -12.83 2.15 -14.43
N ARG A 344 -13.09 1.02 -15.10
CA ARG A 344 -12.07 0.17 -15.71
C ARG A 344 -11.47 0.78 -16.97
N ASP A 345 -12.34 1.22 -17.87
CA ASP A 345 -12.00 1.77 -19.18
C ASP A 345 -13.10 2.75 -19.64
N LEU A 346 -12.92 3.36 -20.82
CA LEU A 346 -13.90 4.32 -21.36
C LEU A 346 -15.27 3.70 -21.70
N ALA A 347 -15.31 2.40 -22.03
CA ALA A 347 -16.58 1.71 -22.29
C ALA A 347 -17.34 1.50 -20.99
N ASP A 348 -16.64 1.07 -19.94
CA ASP A 348 -17.15 0.93 -18.58
C ASP A 348 -17.64 2.27 -18.03
N LEU A 349 -16.87 3.34 -18.21
CA LEU A 349 -17.24 4.70 -17.80
C LEU A 349 -18.57 5.12 -18.42
N ARG A 350 -18.73 4.95 -19.74
CA ARG A 350 -19.96 5.31 -20.47
C ARG A 350 -21.19 4.54 -19.97
N GLN A 351 -20.99 3.31 -19.55
CA GLN A 351 -22.06 2.48 -18.98
C GLN A 351 -22.35 2.88 -17.53
N MET A 352 -21.30 3.06 -16.72
CA MET A 352 -21.46 3.24 -15.27
C MET A 352 -21.90 4.63 -14.85
N VAL A 353 -21.56 5.67 -15.64
CA VAL A 353 -21.98 7.06 -15.30
C VAL A 353 -23.50 7.16 -15.15
N PRO A 354 -24.34 6.79 -16.15
CA PRO A 354 -25.80 6.86 -15.99
C PRO A 354 -26.31 5.94 -14.89
N GLU A 355 -25.73 4.76 -14.72
CA GLU A 355 -26.16 3.76 -13.75
C GLU A 355 -25.90 4.22 -12.32
N VAL A 356 -24.71 4.73 -12.02
CA VAL A 356 -24.35 5.28 -10.69
C VAL A 356 -25.16 6.54 -10.39
N CYS A 357 -25.38 7.40 -11.39
CA CYS A 357 -26.22 8.57 -11.23
C CYS A 357 -27.67 8.19 -10.87
N ASP A 358 -28.20 7.13 -11.47
CA ASP A 358 -29.53 6.61 -11.13
C ASP A 358 -29.56 6.04 -9.71
N TRP A 359 -28.57 5.23 -9.29
CA TRP A 359 -28.49 4.71 -7.91
C TRP A 359 -28.44 5.81 -6.86
N LEU A 360 -27.63 6.85 -7.10
CA LEU A 360 -27.50 7.99 -6.19
C LEU A 360 -28.80 8.80 -6.12
N THR A 361 -29.46 9.00 -7.26
CA THR A 361 -30.76 9.69 -7.33
C THR A 361 -31.86 8.89 -6.61
N GLN A 362 -31.91 7.58 -6.83
CA GLN A 362 -32.83 6.69 -6.11
C GLN A 362 -32.52 6.64 -4.61
N ALA A 363 -31.27 6.83 -4.22
CA ALA A 363 -30.88 6.97 -2.83
C ALA A 363 -31.26 8.33 -2.21
N GLY A 364 -31.83 9.26 -3.00
CA GLY A 364 -32.29 10.57 -2.54
C GLY A 364 -31.22 11.66 -2.62
N ARG A 365 -30.11 11.46 -3.38
CA ARG A 365 -29.02 12.43 -3.50
C ARG A 365 -29.20 13.34 -4.73
N SER A 366 -29.02 14.64 -4.54
CA SER A 366 -28.88 15.58 -5.65
C SER A 366 -27.41 15.60 -6.08
N ILE A 367 -27.12 15.31 -7.35
CA ILE A 367 -25.78 15.02 -7.85
C ILE A 367 -25.33 15.99 -8.95
N THR A 368 -24.00 16.15 -9.10
CA THR A 368 -23.34 16.79 -10.24
C THR A 368 -22.19 15.89 -10.69
N PRO A 369 -22.31 15.20 -11.85
CA PRO A 369 -21.27 14.31 -12.34
C PRO A 369 -20.16 15.07 -13.06
N PHE A 370 -18.92 14.56 -12.93
CA PHE A 370 -17.71 14.99 -13.63
C PHE A 370 -17.01 13.74 -14.16
N GLU A 371 -16.41 13.83 -15.35
CA GLU A 371 -15.72 12.71 -15.98
C GLU A 371 -14.32 13.13 -16.39
N ILE A 372 -13.28 12.38 -15.94
CA ILE A 372 -11.90 12.61 -16.33
C ILE A 372 -11.27 11.35 -16.91
N HIS A 373 -10.62 11.48 -18.05
CA HIS A 373 -9.97 10.36 -18.73
C HIS A 373 -8.93 10.81 -19.76
N HIS A 374 -8.05 9.91 -20.17
CA HIS A 374 -6.94 10.17 -21.08
C HIS A 374 -7.34 10.59 -22.50
N ALA A 375 -8.59 10.40 -22.92
CA ALA A 375 -9.06 10.83 -24.24
C ALA A 375 -9.50 12.30 -24.26
N GLN A 376 -9.54 12.97 -23.10
CA GLN A 376 -9.76 14.42 -22.99
C GLN A 376 -8.42 15.16 -22.96
N SER A 377 -8.43 16.46 -23.29
CA SER A 377 -7.25 17.30 -23.15
C SER A 377 -6.90 17.50 -21.67
N GLU A 378 -5.62 17.71 -21.38
CA GLU A 378 -5.16 17.97 -20.01
C GLU A 378 -5.82 19.25 -19.43
N GLN A 379 -6.00 20.29 -20.26
CA GLN A 379 -6.69 21.51 -19.86
C GLN A 379 -8.14 21.28 -19.44
N GLU A 380 -8.87 20.44 -20.17
CA GLU A 380 -10.26 20.10 -19.82
C GLU A 380 -10.31 19.25 -18.55
N ASN A 381 -9.43 18.28 -18.39
CA ASN A 381 -9.34 17.51 -17.15
C ASN A 381 -9.03 18.39 -15.93
N GLN A 382 -8.11 19.36 -16.06
CA GLN A 382 -7.79 20.30 -14.99
C GLN A 382 -8.98 21.24 -14.67
N ARG A 383 -9.72 21.69 -15.67
CA ARG A 383 -10.93 22.50 -15.50
C ARG A 383 -12.01 21.72 -14.73
N LEU A 384 -12.26 20.47 -15.13
CA LEU A 384 -13.25 19.61 -14.46
C LEU A 384 -12.84 19.27 -13.02
N LEU A 385 -11.55 19.04 -12.77
CA LEU A 385 -11.03 18.85 -11.42
C LEU A 385 -11.18 20.10 -10.55
N ALA A 386 -10.96 21.28 -11.11
CA ALA A 386 -11.17 22.55 -10.40
C ALA A 386 -12.64 22.72 -10.03
N ALA A 387 -13.57 22.47 -10.96
CA ALA A 387 -15.00 22.51 -10.70
C ALA A 387 -15.47 21.44 -9.68
N PHE A 388 -14.88 20.25 -9.71
CA PHE A 388 -15.16 19.22 -8.70
C PHE A 388 -14.74 19.65 -7.28
N ARG A 389 -13.65 20.44 -7.17
CA ARG A 389 -13.14 20.92 -5.86
C ARG A 389 -14.01 22.00 -5.23
N GLU A 390 -14.82 22.69 -6.00
CA GLU A 390 -15.72 23.75 -5.50
C GLU A 390 -16.68 23.18 -4.43
N GLU A 391 -17.02 24.02 -3.45
CA GLU A 391 -18.03 23.68 -2.46
C GLU A 391 -19.43 23.73 -3.08
N SER A 392 -20.26 22.76 -2.72
CA SER A 392 -21.63 22.63 -3.25
C SER A 392 -22.52 21.89 -2.24
N ASP A 393 -23.80 22.27 -2.22
CA ASP A 393 -24.84 21.51 -1.50
C ASP A 393 -25.19 20.19 -2.19
N ARG A 394 -24.81 20.05 -3.48
CA ARG A 394 -25.00 18.83 -4.25
C ARG A 394 -23.80 17.89 -4.06
N LEU A 395 -24.03 16.61 -4.21
CA LEU A 395 -22.98 15.62 -4.24
C LEU A 395 -22.24 15.71 -5.58
N HIS A 396 -21.00 16.17 -5.56
CA HIS A 396 -20.09 16.09 -6.70
C HIS A 396 -19.60 14.66 -6.87
N VAL A 397 -19.75 14.09 -8.06
CA VAL A 397 -19.34 12.71 -8.38
C VAL A 397 -18.30 12.74 -9.49
N LEU A 398 -17.06 12.38 -9.19
CA LEU A 398 -15.98 12.34 -10.14
C LEU A 398 -15.74 10.91 -10.61
N PHE A 399 -15.99 10.66 -11.88
CA PHE A 399 -15.68 9.39 -12.54
C PHE A 399 -14.28 9.46 -13.16
N SER A 400 -13.45 8.44 -12.93
CA SER A 400 -12.08 8.41 -13.42
C SER A 400 -11.72 7.07 -14.05
N VAL A 401 -11.03 7.13 -15.19
CA VAL A 401 -10.40 5.98 -15.85
C VAL A 401 -8.88 6.14 -15.81
N ASN A 402 -8.22 5.36 -14.98
CA ASN A 402 -6.75 5.25 -14.82
C ASN A 402 -6.00 6.55 -14.44
N MET A 403 -6.58 7.74 -14.59
CA MET A 403 -5.87 9.02 -14.39
C MET A 403 -5.55 9.34 -12.92
N LEU A 404 -6.36 8.81 -11.98
CA LEU A 404 -6.19 9.06 -10.55
C LEU A 404 -5.42 7.96 -9.83
N ILE A 405 -4.96 6.94 -10.53
CA ILE A 405 -4.17 5.86 -9.95
C ILE A 405 -2.76 6.38 -9.65
N GLU A 406 -2.22 7.20 -10.56
CA GLU A 406 -0.86 7.73 -10.47
C GLU A 406 -0.85 9.25 -10.60
N GLY A 407 -0.50 9.94 -9.51
CA GLY A 407 -0.01 11.31 -9.56
C GLY A 407 -1.02 12.47 -9.53
N LEU A 408 -2.32 12.25 -9.56
CA LEU A 408 -3.30 13.31 -9.33
C LEU A 408 -3.89 13.18 -7.92
N HIS A 409 -3.50 14.08 -7.02
CA HIS A 409 -4.14 14.20 -5.72
C HIS A 409 -5.43 15.02 -5.85
N VAL A 410 -6.55 14.44 -5.40
CA VAL A 410 -7.85 15.12 -5.36
C VAL A 410 -8.17 15.43 -3.91
N GLU A 411 -7.93 16.69 -3.52
CA GLU A 411 -8.20 17.14 -2.16
C GLU A 411 -9.69 17.09 -1.81
N GLY A 412 -9.98 16.73 -0.57
CA GLY A 412 -11.31 16.84 0.03
C GLY A 412 -12.30 15.78 -0.47
N VAL A 413 -11.85 14.64 -0.97
CA VAL A 413 -12.71 13.48 -1.28
C VAL A 413 -13.25 12.90 0.02
N ASP A 414 -14.59 12.82 0.13
CA ASP A 414 -15.26 12.29 1.33
C ASP A 414 -15.56 10.79 1.19
N ALA A 415 -15.74 10.30 -0.03
CA ALA A 415 -16.06 8.90 -0.29
C ALA A 415 -15.47 8.37 -1.61
N VAL A 416 -15.26 7.06 -1.65
CA VAL A 416 -14.82 6.33 -2.85
C VAL A 416 -15.79 5.20 -3.15
N LEU A 417 -16.12 5.02 -4.43
CA LEU A 417 -16.89 3.88 -4.93
C LEU A 417 -16.02 3.06 -5.90
N PHE A 418 -15.77 1.82 -5.56
CA PHE A 418 -15.07 0.87 -6.41
C PHE A 418 -16.07 0.12 -7.30
N LEU A 419 -15.99 0.36 -8.61
CA LEU A 419 -16.69 -0.37 -9.66
C LEU A 419 -15.73 -1.18 -10.54
N ARG A 420 -14.42 -0.90 -10.42
CA ARG A 420 -13.37 -1.63 -11.10
C ARG A 420 -12.80 -2.71 -10.19
N ARG A 421 -12.87 -3.97 -10.64
CA ARG A 421 -12.10 -5.04 -10.02
C ARG A 421 -10.62 -4.89 -10.40
N THR A 422 -9.76 -4.87 -9.41
CA THR A 422 -8.30 -4.90 -9.61
C THR A 422 -7.73 -6.15 -8.92
N GLU A 423 -6.84 -6.85 -9.62
CA GLU A 423 -6.11 -7.99 -9.06
C GLU A 423 -4.88 -7.51 -8.27
N SER A 424 -4.54 -6.23 -8.39
CA SER A 424 -3.41 -5.63 -7.70
C SER A 424 -3.86 -4.97 -6.38
N TYR A 425 -3.39 -5.55 -5.28
CA TYR A 425 -3.48 -4.96 -3.94
C TYR A 425 -2.95 -3.52 -3.89
N ILE A 426 -1.83 -3.27 -4.58
CA ILE A 426 -1.15 -1.97 -4.63
C ILE A 426 -2.08 -0.91 -5.24
N VAL A 427 -2.70 -1.22 -6.38
CA VAL A 427 -3.63 -0.31 -7.05
C VAL A 427 -4.83 0.00 -6.15
N THR A 428 -5.36 -1.00 -5.44
CA THR A 428 -6.47 -0.79 -4.49
C THR A 428 -6.05 0.16 -3.37
N LEU A 429 -4.86 -0.01 -2.79
CA LEU A 429 -4.35 0.88 -1.73
C LEU A 429 -4.10 2.30 -2.24
N GLN A 430 -3.56 2.46 -3.45
CA GLN A 430 -3.36 3.77 -4.06
C GLN A 430 -4.69 4.49 -4.32
N GLN A 431 -5.70 3.77 -4.81
CA GLN A 431 -7.06 4.30 -5.00
C GLN A 431 -7.70 4.67 -3.67
N LEU A 432 -7.57 3.82 -2.65
CA LEU A 432 -8.06 4.08 -1.30
C LEU A 432 -7.37 5.32 -0.71
N GLY A 433 -6.07 5.44 -0.89
CA GLY A 433 -5.30 6.59 -0.42
C GLY A 433 -5.74 7.95 -0.97
N ARG A 434 -6.54 7.98 -2.05
CA ARG A 434 -7.05 9.24 -2.62
C ARG A 434 -8.16 9.90 -1.79
N CYS A 435 -8.80 9.16 -0.89
CA CYS A 435 -9.75 9.72 0.08
C CYS A 435 -9.17 9.85 1.50
N LEU A 436 -7.87 9.55 1.66
CA LEU A 436 -7.19 9.60 2.95
C LEU A 436 -6.22 10.78 2.96
N ASP A 437 -6.47 11.75 3.81
CA ASP A 437 -5.59 12.90 4.03
C ASP A 437 -5.22 13.02 5.49
N ALA A 438 -3.92 13.12 5.78
CA ALA A 438 -3.44 13.42 7.10
C ALA A 438 -3.97 14.80 7.54
N GLY A 439 -4.63 14.85 8.69
CA GLY A 439 -5.16 16.10 9.24
C GLY A 439 -6.55 16.51 8.75
N SER A 440 -7.19 15.78 7.84
CA SER A 440 -8.53 16.14 7.35
C SER A 440 -9.63 16.10 8.43
N GLY A 441 -9.45 15.31 9.49
CA GLY A 441 -10.45 15.13 10.58
C GLY A 441 -11.74 14.44 10.13
N LYS A 442 -11.91 14.18 8.83
CA LYS A 442 -13.07 13.51 8.26
C LYS A 442 -12.84 12.00 8.21
N GLN A 443 -13.89 11.23 8.49
CA GLN A 443 -13.88 9.78 8.30
C GLN A 443 -14.43 9.45 6.90
N PRO A 444 -13.57 9.03 5.94
CA PRO A 444 -14.02 8.75 4.59
C PRO A 444 -14.84 7.46 4.51
N VAL A 445 -15.70 7.37 3.49
CA VAL A 445 -16.51 6.19 3.22
C VAL A 445 -16.00 5.49 1.97
N VAL A 446 -15.80 4.19 2.06
CA VAL A 446 -15.40 3.35 0.92
C VAL A 446 -16.51 2.36 0.61
N LEU A 447 -17.13 2.52 -0.54
CA LEU A 447 -18.14 1.61 -1.07
C LEU A 447 -17.46 0.63 -2.04
N ASP A 448 -17.24 -0.60 -1.61
CA ASP A 448 -16.63 -1.63 -2.45
C ASP A 448 -17.70 -2.54 -3.06
N PHE A 449 -18.15 -2.20 -4.26
CA PHE A 449 -19.21 -2.92 -4.97
C PHE A 449 -18.70 -4.09 -5.82
N VAL A 450 -17.39 -4.21 -5.95
CA VAL A 450 -16.73 -5.26 -6.73
C VAL A 450 -15.88 -6.19 -5.87
N ASN A 451 -15.93 -5.99 -4.55
CA ASN A 451 -15.19 -6.78 -3.58
C ASN A 451 -13.67 -6.81 -3.83
N ASN A 452 -13.08 -5.68 -4.20
CA ASN A 452 -11.62 -5.53 -4.32
C ASN A 452 -10.91 -5.82 -2.99
N LEU A 453 -11.57 -5.48 -1.90
CA LEU A 453 -11.07 -5.66 -0.54
C LEU A 453 -11.35 -7.07 0.02
N SER A 454 -11.92 -7.98 -0.77
CA SER A 454 -12.32 -9.33 -0.33
C SER A 454 -11.28 -10.43 -0.54
N GLY A 455 -10.19 -10.14 -1.22
CA GLY A 455 -9.12 -11.13 -1.39
C GLY A 455 -8.29 -11.31 -0.12
N LYS A 456 -7.67 -12.48 0.07
CA LYS A 456 -6.68 -12.76 1.14
C LYS A 456 -5.59 -11.68 1.27
N SER A 457 -5.45 -10.79 0.28
CA SER A 457 -4.35 -9.85 0.21
C SER A 457 -4.54 -8.59 1.06
N VAL A 458 -5.73 -7.95 1.09
CA VAL A 458 -5.89 -6.63 1.76
C VAL A 458 -6.30 -6.79 3.22
N TYR A 459 -7.35 -7.57 3.48
CA TYR A 459 -7.85 -7.76 4.85
C TYR A 459 -6.93 -8.63 5.69
N ASP A 460 -6.37 -9.71 5.12
CA ASP A 460 -5.48 -10.59 5.87
C ASP A 460 -4.16 -9.89 6.17
N VAL A 461 -3.61 -9.11 5.23
CA VAL A 461 -2.44 -8.28 5.50
C VAL A 461 -2.77 -7.19 6.52
N MET A 462 -3.92 -6.53 6.39
CA MET A 462 -4.36 -5.53 7.38
C MET A 462 -4.66 -6.16 8.74
N ALA A 463 -5.32 -7.34 8.79
CA ALA A 463 -5.59 -8.05 10.04
C ALA A 463 -4.30 -8.56 10.68
N CYS A 464 -3.39 -9.16 9.94
CA CYS A 464 -2.09 -9.60 10.45
C CYS A 464 -1.23 -8.43 10.94
N HIS A 465 -1.19 -7.30 10.21
CA HIS A 465 -0.52 -6.10 10.68
C HIS A 465 -1.21 -5.51 11.91
N TRP A 466 -2.54 -5.51 11.93
CA TRP A 466 -3.34 -5.03 13.04
C TRP A 466 -3.14 -5.87 14.30
N GLU A 467 -3.09 -7.19 14.17
CA GLU A 467 -2.75 -8.09 15.28
C GLU A 467 -1.35 -7.80 15.82
N ARG A 468 -0.35 -7.66 14.93
CA ARG A 468 1.02 -7.31 15.35
C ARG A 468 1.10 -5.96 16.05
N LEU A 469 0.39 -4.95 15.56
CA LEU A 469 0.34 -3.62 16.14
C LEU A 469 -0.45 -3.59 17.46
N SER A 470 -1.42 -4.50 17.67
CA SER A 470 -2.20 -4.58 18.91
C SER A 470 -1.39 -4.94 20.14
N TYR A 471 -0.18 -5.49 19.97
CA TYR A 471 0.78 -5.76 21.05
C TYR A 471 1.65 -4.55 21.41
N LEU A 472 1.62 -3.49 20.60
CA LEU A 472 2.32 -2.26 20.91
C LEU A 472 1.45 -1.38 21.82
N PRO A 473 2.03 -0.67 22.81
CA PRO A 473 1.28 0.26 23.62
C PRO A 473 0.71 1.37 22.73
N SER A 474 -0.63 1.48 22.70
CA SER A 474 -1.30 2.55 21.96
C SER A 474 -1.01 3.88 22.63
N PRO A 475 -0.40 4.85 21.94
CA PRO A 475 -0.08 6.15 22.54
C PRO A 475 -1.32 6.99 22.89
N HIS A 476 -2.52 6.63 22.42
CA HIS A 476 -3.69 7.50 22.49
C HIS A 476 -5.02 6.82 22.87
N GLY A 477 -4.99 5.69 23.61
CA GLY A 477 -6.24 5.03 24.01
C GLY A 477 -7.14 4.70 22.82
N PHE A 478 -6.55 4.11 21.79
CA PHE A 478 -7.22 3.75 20.56
C PHE A 478 -8.37 2.77 20.87
N GLU A 479 -9.59 3.29 20.95
CA GLU A 479 -10.77 2.44 20.94
C GLU A 479 -10.83 1.72 19.61
N ARG A 480 -10.85 0.38 19.65
CA ARG A 480 -10.91 -0.53 18.51
C ARG A 480 -12.25 -0.40 17.75
N THR A 481 -12.62 0.78 17.32
CA THR A 481 -13.76 0.98 16.43
C THR A 481 -13.34 0.85 14.97
N THR A 482 -12.92 -0.34 14.59
CA THR A 482 -12.95 -0.73 13.18
C THR A 482 -14.41 -0.94 12.81
N SER A 483 -15.03 0.09 12.27
CA SER A 483 -16.38 -0.01 11.69
C SER A 483 -16.29 -0.75 10.35
N PHE A 484 -15.93 -2.04 10.38
CA PHE A 484 -16.15 -2.92 9.25
C PHE A 484 -17.63 -3.26 9.20
N LEU A 485 -18.39 -2.44 8.49
CA LEU A 485 -19.81 -2.73 8.23
C LEU A 485 -19.91 -3.70 7.04
N ALA A 486 -19.47 -4.95 7.25
CA ALA A 486 -19.94 -6.02 6.41
C ALA A 486 -21.42 -6.23 6.74
N THR A 487 -22.29 -6.04 5.76
CA THR A 487 -23.70 -6.45 5.94
C THR A 487 -23.70 -7.96 6.13
N GLY A 488 -24.30 -8.49 7.21
CA GLY A 488 -24.12 -9.88 7.66
C GLY A 488 -24.44 -10.97 6.63
N TYR A 489 -25.18 -10.64 5.56
CA TYR A 489 -25.44 -11.54 4.41
C TYR A 489 -24.22 -11.71 3.49
N LEU A 490 -23.29 -10.74 3.48
CA LEU A 490 -22.14 -10.78 2.58
C LEU A 490 -21.04 -11.69 3.09
N SER A 491 -20.93 -11.89 4.42
CA SER A 491 -19.94 -12.78 5.00
C SER A 491 -20.12 -14.22 4.53
N ASP A 492 -21.37 -14.70 4.47
CA ASP A 492 -21.67 -16.07 4.10
C ASP A 492 -21.50 -16.32 2.60
N ILE A 493 -21.94 -15.37 1.75
CA ILE A 493 -21.73 -15.44 0.29
C ILE A 493 -20.23 -15.39 -0.03
N ARG A 494 -19.48 -14.51 0.64
CA ARG A 494 -18.04 -14.39 0.46
C ARG A 494 -17.31 -15.66 0.85
N LEU A 495 -17.59 -16.19 2.03
CA LEU A 495 -16.96 -17.43 2.49
C LEU A 495 -17.16 -18.54 1.46
N ARG A 496 -18.36 -18.66 0.90
CA ARG A 496 -18.66 -19.63 -0.18
C ARG A 496 -17.88 -19.35 -1.46
N ILE A 497 -17.76 -18.07 -1.86
CA ILE A 497 -16.97 -17.70 -3.04
C ILE A 497 -15.49 -18.04 -2.83
N GLU A 498 -14.94 -17.74 -1.67
CA GLU A 498 -13.55 -18.06 -1.31
C GLU A 498 -13.32 -19.58 -1.29
N GLU A 499 -14.25 -20.36 -0.74
CA GLU A 499 -14.20 -21.81 -0.79
C GLU A 499 -14.24 -22.34 -2.23
N ILE A 500 -15.10 -21.77 -3.09
CA ILE A 500 -15.19 -22.15 -4.50
C ILE A 500 -13.90 -21.79 -5.24
N LEU A 501 -13.32 -20.62 -4.98
CA LEU A 501 -12.05 -20.19 -5.57
C LEU A 501 -10.90 -21.12 -5.16
N ALA A 502 -10.83 -21.48 -3.88
CA ALA A 502 -9.83 -22.41 -3.39
C ALA A 502 -9.97 -23.80 -4.05
N GLU A 503 -11.21 -24.26 -4.24
CA GLU A 503 -11.48 -25.49 -4.96
C GLU A 503 -11.20 -25.42 -6.48
N LEU A 504 -11.28 -24.24 -7.08
CA LEU A 504 -10.94 -23.99 -8.50
C LEU A 504 -9.47 -23.57 -8.72
N GLU A 505 -8.66 -23.54 -7.67
CA GLU A 505 -7.23 -23.26 -7.80
C GLU A 505 -6.55 -24.37 -8.61
N PRO A 506 -5.77 -24.02 -9.66
CA PRO A 506 -5.11 -25.04 -10.50
C PRO A 506 -4.19 -25.97 -9.71
N TRP A 507 -3.50 -25.46 -8.70
CA TRP A 507 -2.65 -26.25 -7.83
C TRP A 507 -3.45 -27.31 -7.06
N GLN A 508 -4.58 -26.90 -6.48
CA GLN A 508 -5.46 -27.79 -5.72
C GLN A 508 -6.12 -28.87 -6.59
N ILE A 509 -6.48 -28.52 -7.82
CA ILE A 509 -7.01 -29.50 -8.80
C ILE A 509 -5.94 -30.56 -9.12
N MET A 510 -4.70 -30.14 -9.34
CA MET A 510 -3.60 -31.06 -9.62
C MET A 510 -3.21 -31.90 -8.41
N TYR A 511 -3.25 -31.32 -7.22
CA TYR A 511 -3.01 -32.04 -5.96
C TYR A 511 -4.04 -33.16 -5.74
N GLU A 512 -5.34 -32.90 -5.89
CA GLU A 512 -6.36 -33.94 -5.77
C GLU A 512 -6.22 -35.04 -6.83
N ARG A 513 -5.87 -34.68 -8.06
CA ARG A 513 -5.54 -35.67 -9.09
C ARG A 513 -4.34 -36.53 -8.70
N LEU A 514 -3.33 -35.92 -8.06
CA LEU A 514 -2.18 -36.65 -7.56
C LEU A 514 -2.59 -37.64 -6.46
N VAL A 515 -3.47 -37.20 -5.53
CA VAL A 515 -3.98 -38.08 -4.47
C VAL A 515 -4.80 -39.26 -5.05
N GLU A 516 -5.65 -38.98 -6.06
CA GLU A 516 -6.41 -40.04 -6.75
C GLU A 516 -5.48 -41.02 -7.47
N PHE A 517 -4.51 -40.52 -8.22
CA PHE A 517 -3.52 -41.33 -8.93
C PHE A 517 -2.74 -42.23 -7.96
N HIS A 518 -2.20 -41.64 -6.88
CA HIS A 518 -1.44 -42.39 -5.89
C HIS A 518 -2.28 -43.49 -5.18
N ARG A 519 -3.57 -43.22 -4.94
CA ARG A 519 -4.49 -44.23 -4.37
C ARG A 519 -4.78 -45.36 -5.33
N GLU A 520 -4.87 -45.10 -6.65
CA GLU A 520 -5.21 -46.08 -7.68
C GLU A 520 -3.99 -46.91 -8.07
N GLU A 521 -2.85 -46.26 -8.32
CA GLU A 521 -1.64 -46.90 -8.85
C GLU A 521 -0.63 -47.29 -7.77
N ASN A 522 -0.80 -46.78 -6.54
CA ASN A 522 0.12 -46.96 -5.41
C ASN A 522 1.57 -46.54 -5.75
N ASP A 523 1.71 -45.59 -6.66
CA ASP A 523 2.98 -45.01 -7.13
C ASP A 523 2.83 -43.51 -7.41
N TRP A 524 3.94 -42.84 -7.76
CA TRP A 524 3.98 -41.41 -8.09
C TRP A 524 4.15 -41.19 -9.59
N PRO A 525 3.42 -40.21 -10.19
CA PRO A 525 3.50 -39.97 -11.62
C PRO A 525 4.92 -39.62 -12.06
N SER A 526 5.40 -40.30 -13.13
CA SER A 526 6.65 -39.97 -13.79
C SER A 526 6.50 -38.74 -14.69
N VAL A 527 7.60 -38.07 -15.03
CA VAL A 527 7.59 -36.89 -15.92
C VAL A 527 6.96 -37.17 -17.29
N THR A 528 6.98 -38.41 -17.73
CA THR A 528 6.40 -38.87 -19.00
C THR A 528 4.90 -39.11 -18.95
N GLU A 529 4.30 -39.08 -17.77
CA GLU A 529 2.87 -39.36 -17.57
C GLU A 529 2.02 -38.07 -17.66
N GLY A 530 2.21 -37.34 -18.75
CA GLY A 530 1.36 -36.21 -19.11
C GLY A 530 1.44 -35.00 -18.18
N LYS A 531 0.34 -34.26 -18.10
CA LYS A 531 0.29 -32.99 -17.32
C LYS A 531 0.55 -33.19 -15.84
N LEU A 532 0.12 -34.31 -15.25
CA LEU A 532 0.27 -34.58 -13.81
C LEU A 532 1.74 -34.84 -13.46
N GLY A 533 2.45 -35.65 -14.26
CA GLY A 533 3.87 -35.91 -14.05
C GLY A 533 4.74 -34.64 -14.19
N LEU A 534 4.45 -33.81 -15.20
CA LEU A 534 5.12 -32.51 -15.36
C LEU A 534 4.86 -31.58 -14.17
N TRP A 535 3.64 -31.55 -13.67
CA TRP A 535 3.30 -30.77 -12.49
C TRP A 535 4.05 -31.26 -11.24
N CYS A 536 4.11 -32.55 -11.00
CA CYS A 536 4.89 -33.14 -9.90
C CYS A 536 6.37 -32.74 -9.98
N ASN A 537 6.94 -32.79 -11.19
CA ASN A 537 8.32 -32.35 -11.38
C ASN A 537 8.51 -30.86 -11.09
N THR A 538 7.53 -30.03 -11.47
CA THR A 538 7.56 -28.58 -11.14
C THR A 538 7.55 -28.36 -9.61
N GLN A 539 6.74 -29.15 -8.86
CA GLN A 539 6.74 -29.05 -7.38
C GLN A 539 8.10 -29.47 -6.81
N ARG A 540 8.72 -30.55 -7.31
CA ARG A 540 10.06 -30.98 -6.89
C ARG A 540 11.13 -29.93 -7.12
N ILE A 541 11.07 -29.25 -8.28
CA ILE A 541 12.00 -28.16 -8.62
C ILE A 541 11.78 -26.95 -7.68
N ALA A 542 10.53 -26.56 -7.47
CA ALA A 542 10.18 -25.44 -6.58
C ALA A 542 10.61 -25.72 -5.14
N TYR A 543 10.41 -26.94 -4.65
CA TYR A 543 10.87 -27.37 -3.33
C TYR A 543 12.39 -27.29 -3.18
N LYS A 544 13.16 -27.83 -4.16
CA LYS A 544 14.63 -27.76 -4.16
C LYS A 544 15.16 -26.32 -4.15
N ARG A 545 14.44 -25.40 -4.78
CA ARG A 545 14.79 -23.96 -4.82
C ARG A 545 14.32 -23.17 -3.59
N GLY A 546 13.60 -23.79 -2.66
CA GLY A 546 13.01 -23.11 -1.52
C GLY A 546 11.87 -22.13 -1.87
N CYS A 547 11.30 -22.24 -3.09
CA CYS A 547 10.26 -21.35 -3.60
C CYS A 547 8.83 -21.89 -3.43
N LEU A 548 8.66 -23.10 -2.89
CA LEU A 548 7.34 -23.70 -2.65
C LEU A 548 6.80 -23.21 -1.31
N ALA A 549 5.56 -22.72 -1.29
CA ALA A 549 4.90 -22.28 -0.06
C ALA A 549 4.83 -23.41 0.97
N LYS A 550 5.03 -23.08 2.24
CA LYS A 550 5.10 -24.05 3.33
C LYS A 550 3.84 -24.92 3.42
N GLU A 551 2.65 -24.30 3.26
CA GLU A 551 1.37 -24.99 3.31
C GLU A 551 1.25 -26.06 2.20
N ARG A 552 1.84 -25.81 1.03
CA ARG A 552 1.89 -26.76 -0.09
C ARG A 552 2.90 -27.89 0.16
N CYS A 553 4.02 -27.58 0.82
CA CYS A 553 4.95 -28.60 1.27
C CYS A 553 4.27 -29.54 2.28
N ASP A 554 3.63 -28.97 3.31
CA ASP A 554 2.95 -29.72 4.37
C ASP A 554 1.84 -30.62 3.78
N GLN A 555 1.08 -30.15 2.77
CA GLN A 555 0.05 -30.95 2.09
C GLN A 555 0.66 -32.13 1.31
N LEU A 556 1.76 -31.90 0.57
CA LEU A 556 2.44 -32.95 -0.18
C LEU A 556 3.13 -33.97 0.76
N ASP A 557 3.72 -33.50 1.83
CA ASP A 557 4.31 -34.36 2.87
C ASP A 557 3.26 -35.24 3.56
N ALA A 558 2.04 -34.70 3.81
CA ALA A 558 0.94 -35.42 4.42
C ALA A 558 0.46 -36.65 3.61
N ILE A 559 0.65 -36.62 2.28
CA ILE A 559 0.35 -37.78 1.43
C ILE A 559 1.57 -38.67 1.15
N GLY A 560 2.73 -38.33 1.74
CA GLY A 560 3.98 -39.09 1.53
C GLY A 560 4.63 -38.84 0.17
N PHE A 561 4.45 -37.64 -0.42
CA PHE A 561 4.96 -37.31 -1.75
C PHE A 561 6.49 -37.43 -1.84
N GLU A 562 6.97 -38.18 -2.81
CA GLU A 562 8.41 -38.40 -3.04
C GLU A 562 9.07 -37.18 -3.69
N TRP A 563 9.81 -36.40 -2.88
CA TRP A 563 10.57 -35.25 -3.37
C TRP A 563 11.79 -35.61 -4.21
N ASN A 564 12.42 -36.77 -3.95
CA ASN A 564 13.57 -37.29 -4.70
C ASN A 564 13.30 -38.69 -5.25
N GLN A 565 12.80 -38.76 -6.47
CA GLN A 565 12.46 -40.03 -7.11
C GLN A 565 13.68 -40.95 -7.33
N LEU A 566 14.88 -40.37 -7.54
CA LEU A 566 16.09 -41.18 -7.76
C LEU A 566 16.49 -41.90 -6.46
N ASP A 567 16.48 -41.20 -5.33
CA ASP A 567 16.82 -41.81 -4.06
C ASP A 567 15.76 -42.83 -3.63
N SER A 568 14.48 -42.52 -3.83
CA SER A 568 13.39 -43.44 -3.52
C SER A 568 13.41 -44.69 -4.39
N LYS A 569 13.70 -44.55 -5.67
CA LYS A 569 13.87 -45.69 -6.58
C LYS A 569 15.07 -46.53 -6.16
N TRP A 570 16.21 -45.88 -5.91
CA TRP A 570 17.41 -46.57 -5.44
C TRP A 570 17.17 -47.31 -4.12
N MET A 571 16.50 -46.69 -3.16
CA MET A 571 16.15 -47.33 -1.88
C MET A 571 15.21 -48.53 -2.05
N ARG A 572 14.22 -48.46 -2.93
CA ARG A 572 13.35 -49.58 -3.26
C ARG A 572 14.14 -50.74 -3.88
N GLU A 573 14.98 -50.44 -4.84
CA GLU A 573 15.86 -51.45 -5.49
C GLU A 573 16.85 -52.02 -4.45
N TYR A 574 17.44 -51.19 -3.59
CA TYR A 574 18.32 -51.63 -2.54
C TYR A 574 17.60 -52.56 -1.52
N HIS A 575 16.39 -52.18 -1.10
CA HIS A 575 15.61 -53.05 -0.19
C HIS A 575 15.23 -54.36 -0.87
N ALA A 576 14.80 -54.34 -2.11
CA ALA A 576 14.48 -55.54 -2.84
C ALA A 576 15.74 -56.45 -2.98
N LEU A 577 16.87 -55.85 -3.26
CA LEU A 577 18.16 -56.52 -3.32
C LEU A 577 18.56 -57.13 -2.00
N LYS A 578 18.36 -56.41 -0.90
CA LYS A 578 18.65 -56.85 0.47
C LYS A 578 17.73 -58.01 0.87
N VAL A 579 16.42 -57.90 0.61
CA VAL A 579 15.45 -58.98 0.87
C VAL A 579 15.81 -60.25 0.08
N PHE A 580 16.20 -60.10 -1.21
CA PHE A 580 16.66 -61.20 -2.02
C PHE A 580 17.91 -61.87 -1.42
N PHE A 581 18.90 -61.05 -1.02
CA PHE A 581 20.12 -61.56 -0.40
C PHE A 581 19.85 -62.26 0.93
N ASP A 582 19.03 -61.67 1.78
CA ASP A 582 18.65 -62.24 3.10
C ASP A 582 17.86 -63.57 2.93
N THR A 583 17.09 -63.70 1.84
CA THR A 583 16.28 -64.90 1.53
C THR A 583 17.08 -66.00 0.84
N CYS A 584 17.94 -65.62 -0.12
CA CYS A 584 18.62 -66.58 -0.96
C CYS A 584 20.09 -66.81 -0.56
N GLY A 585 20.64 -66.02 0.34
CA GLY A 585 22.05 -66.11 0.78
C GLY A 585 23.07 -65.81 -0.32
N ARG A 586 22.65 -65.22 -1.45
CA ARG A 586 23.49 -64.89 -2.59
C ARG A 586 23.01 -63.64 -3.32
N TRP A 587 23.87 -63.02 -4.07
CA TRP A 587 23.48 -61.91 -5.00
C TRP A 587 22.67 -62.42 -6.19
N PRO A 588 21.73 -61.61 -6.71
CA PRO A 588 20.93 -61.99 -7.88
C PRO A 588 21.82 -62.17 -9.11
N LYS A 589 21.48 -63.21 -9.88
CA LYS A 589 22.09 -63.46 -11.22
C LYS A 589 21.08 -63.10 -12.30
N ARG A 590 21.55 -62.93 -13.53
CA ARG A 590 20.75 -62.54 -14.70
C ARG A 590 19.47 -63.40 -14.89
N GLU A 591 19.47 -64.59 -14.35
CA GLU A 591 18.34 -65.54 -14.35
C GLU A 591 17.26 -65.19 -13.30
N ASP A 592 17.58 -64.36 -12.30
CA ASP A 592 16.69 -64.00 -11.19
C ASP A 592 15.83 -62.73 -11.52
N GLY A 593 15.87 -62.26 -12.77
CA GLY A 593 15.03 -61.17 -13.23
C GLY A 593 15.64 -59.75 -13.08
N PRO A 594 14.80 -58.72 -12.96
CA PRO A 594 15.22 -57.30 -13.07
C PRO A 594 16.21 -56.83 -11.98
N LEU A 595 16.29 -57.54 -10.84
CA LEU A 595 17.20 -57.22 -9.72
C LEU A 595 18.68 -57.51 -10.03
N ALA A 596 18.98 -58.12 -11.16
CA ALA A 596 20.34 -58.51 -11.57
C ALA A 596 21.00 -57.52 -12.57
N THR A 597 20.29 -56.46 -12.94
CA THR A 597 20.77 -55.39 -13.77
C THR A 597 21.11 -54.14 -12.98
#